data_89fb7561a5eb295296a01bdb8fee6bd8
#
_entry.id   89fb7561a5eb295296a01bdb8fee6bd8
#
_cell.length_a   1.000
_cell.length_b   1.000
_cell.length_c   1.000
_cell.angle_alpha   90.00
_cell.angle_beta   90.00
_cell.angle_gamma   90.00
#
_symmetry.space_group_name_H-M   'P 1'
#
loop_
_entity.id
_entity.type
_entity.pdbx_description
1 polymer ?
#
loop_
_entity_poly.entity_id
_entity_poly.type
_entity_poly.pdbx_seq_one_letter_code
_entity_poly.pdbx_strand_id
1 'polypeptide(L)'
;MTLFEQVKECVTARQAAEHYGIKVKRNGMACCPFHKDRHPSMNVDKIYHCFACGVGGDAIDFTARLFGISQYEAAKKLVEDFGLDIKVGNRSKYERTP
;
A
#
# COMPACT_ATOMS: atom_id res chain seq x y z
N MET A 1 -0.75 14.08 -13.86
CA MET A 1 -0.40 12.92 -13.04
C MET A 1 -1.52 11.90 -13.03
N THR A 2 -1.13 10.65 -13.06
CA THR A 2 -2.12 9.57 -12.95
C THR A 2 -2.54 9.41 -11.49
N LEU A 3 -3.63 8.68 -11.29
CA LEU A 3 -4.09 8.35 -9.95
C LEU A 3 -2.96 7.68 -9.15
N PHE A 4 -2.27 6.73 -9.78
CA PHE A 4 -1.21 5.99 -9.11
C PHE A 4 -0.08 6.91 -8.65
N GLU A 5 0.33 7.83 -9.50
CA GLU A 5 1.40 8.76 -9.14
C GLU A 5 0.99 9.67 -7.99
N GLN A 6 -0.23 10.16 -8.01
CA GLN A 6 -0.73 11.02 -6.94
C GLN A 6 -0.76 10.29 -5.60
N VAL A 7 -1.23 9.05 -5.60
CA VAL A 7 -1.29 8.25 -4.38
C VAL A 7 0.12 7.97 -3.86
N LYS A 8 1.04 7.62 -4.75
CA LYS A 8 2.43 7.35 -4.36
C LYS A 8 3.09 8.54 -3.68
N GLU A 9 2.76 9.75 -4.12
CA GLU A 9 3.33 10.94 -3.53
C GLU A 9 2.73 11.27 -2.17
N CYS A 10 1.50 10.82 -1.93
CA CYS A 10 0.81 11.12 -0.68
C CYS A 10 1.03 10.04 0.39
N VAL A 11 1.22 8.80 -0.02
CA VAL A 11 1.29 7.66 0.90
C VAL A 11 2.52 6.81 0.60
N THR A 12 3.34 6.62 1.63
CA THR A 12 4.50 5.72 1.50
C THR A 12 4.07 4.30 1.85
N ALA A 13 4.87 3.32 1.44
CA ALA A 13 4.62 1.92 1.79
C ALA A 13 4.61 1.76 3.32
N ARG A 14 5.49 2.47 4.02
CA ARG A 14 5.54 2.43 5.47
C ARG A 14 4.24 2.91 6.10
N GLN A 15 3.70 4.03 5.61
CA GLN A 15 2.44 4.56 6.12
C GLN A 15 1.30 3.55 5.89
N ALA A 16 1.25 2.95 4.71
CA ALA A 16 0.23 1.95 4.40
C ALA A 16 0.37 0.74 5.33
N ALA A 17 1.60 0.24 5.51
CA ALA A 17 1.84 -0.91 6.36
C ALA A 17 1.38 -0.64 7.80
N GLU A 18 1.77 0.50 8.34
CA GLU A 18 1.40 0.86 9.71
C GLU A 18 -0.11 1.05 9.86
N HIS A 19 -0.73 1.66 8.86
CA HIS A 19 -2.18 1.86 8.88
C HIS A 19 -2.95 0.54 8.91
N TYR A 20 -2.43 -0.46 8.20
CA TYR A 20 -3.11 -1.77 8.13
C TYR A 20 -2.61 -2.77 9.18
N GLY A 21 -1.92 -2.26 10.20
CA GLY A 21 -1.61 -3.07 11.37
C GLY A 21 -0.31 -3.84 11.32
N ILE A 22 0.56 -3.53 10.38
CA ILE A 22 1.86 -4.19 10.28
C ILE A 22 2.87 -3.35 11.07
N LYS A 23 3.54 -3.99 12.03
CA LYS A 23 4.52 -3.30 12.85
C LYS A 23 5.81 -3.11 12.08
N VAL A 24 6.17 -1.86 11.88
CA VAL A 24 7.43 -1.50 11.22
C VAL A 24 8.36 -0.92 12.28
N LYS A 25 9.54 -1.50 12.38
CA LYS A 25 10.52 -1.04 13.35
C LYS A 25 11.08 0.32 12.94
N ARG A 26 11.73 0.99 13.90
CA ARG A 26 12.29 2.30 13.66
C ARG A 26 13.26 2.31 12.47
N ASN A 27 13.99 1.22 12.28
CA ASN A 27 14.93 1.10 11.17
C ASN A 27 14.27 0.73 9.83
N GLY A 28 12.92 0.66 9.79
CA GLY A 28 12.19 0.36 8.57
C GLY A 28 11.99 -1.13 8.31
N MET A 29 12.43 -1.97 9.21
CA MET A 29 12.30 -3.42 9.01
C MET A 29 10.99 -3.93 9.61
N ALA A 30 10.42 -4.92 8.94
CA ALA A 30 9.17 -5.54 9.37
C ALA A 30 9.15 -7.00 8.94
N CYS A 31 8.28 -7.78 9.58
CA CYS A 31 8.03 -9.15 9.14
C CYS A 31 7.13 -9.08 7.91
N CYS A 32 7.47 -9.86 6.89
CA CYS A 32 6.72 -9.86 5.65
C CYS A 32 5.35 -10.51 5.87
N PRO A 33 4.24 -9.83 5.54
CA PRO A 33 2.91 -10.42 5.74
C PRO A 33 2.51 -11.40 4.63
N PHE A 34 3.34 -11.52 3.60
CA PHE A 34 3.01 -12.31 2.42
C PHE A 34 3.49 -13.75 2.49
N HIS A 35 4.23 -14.08 3.53
CA HIS A 35 4.63 -15.45 3.84
C HIS A 35 4.87 -15.55 5.34
N LYS A 36 5.01 -16.77 5.85
CA LYS A 36 5.30 -16.95 7.27
C LYS A 36 6.75 -16.55 7.52
N ASP A 37 6.91 -15.52 8.33
CA ASP A 37 8.22 -14.97 8.60
C ASP A 37 8.33 -14.66 10.09
N ARG A 38 9.37 -15.18 10.72
CA ARG A 38 9.63 -14.96 12.13
C ARG A 38 10.64 -13.84 12.36
N HIS A 39 11.30 -13.44 11.29
CA HIS A 39 12.33 -12.43 11.38
C HIS A 39 11.98 -11.26 10.48
N PRO A 40 12.36 -10.03 10.88
CA PRO A 40 12.13 -8.89 10.02
C PRO A 40 13.00 -9.00 8.78
N SER A 41 12.41 -9.45 7.69
CA SER A 41 13.11 -9.62 6.42
C SER A 41 12.61 -8.65 5.35
N MET A 42 11.66 -7.80 5.68
CA MET A 42 11.10 -6.82 4.75
C MET A 42 11.55 -5.42 5.15
N ASN A 43 12.08 -4.68 4.19
CA ASN A 43 12.39 -3.27 4.40
C ASN A 43 11.22 -2.46 3.89
N VAL A 44 10.73 -1.54 4.72
CA VAL A 44 9.57 -0.71 4.37
C VAL A 44 9.89 0.75 4.61
N ASP A 45 9.85 1.53 3.55
CA ASP A 45 10.05 2.96 3.63
C ASP A 45 9.09 3.60 2.62
N LYS A 46 9.58 4.38 1.67
CA LYS A 46 8.74 4.90 0.58
C LYS A 46 8.22 3.74 -0.25
N ILE A 47 9.07 2.75 -0.48
CA ILE A 47 8.71 1.49 -1.12
C ILE A 47 9.01 0.36 -0.14
N TYR A 48 8.55 -0.84 -0.46
CA TYR A 48 8.86 -2.00 0.37
C TYR A 48 9.60 -3.04 -0.46
N HIS A 49 10.39 -3.86 0.22
CA HIS A 49 11.08 -4.98 -0.40
C HIS A 49 11.31 -6.06 0.64
N CYS A 50 10.88 -7.27 0.31
CA CYS A 50 11.12 -8.42 1.17
C CYS A 50 12.32 -9.20 0.61
N PHE A 51 13.38 -9.29 1.40
CA PHE A 51 14.59 -9.99 0.98
C PHE A 51 14.42 -11.50 0.99
N ALA A 52 13.44 -12.00 1.73
CA ALA A 52 13.21 -13.44 1.81
C ALA A 52 12.41 -13.98 0.63
N CYS A 53 11.34 -13.30 0.23
CA CYS A 53 10.51 -13.79 -0.86
C CYS A 53 10.61 -12.96 -2.15
N GLY A 54 11.36 -11.87 -2.12
CA GLY A 54 11.64 -11.10 -3.32
C GLY A 54 10.52 -10.18 -3.80
N VAL A 55 9.44 -10.05 -3.05
CA VAL A 55 8.36 -9.14 -3.45
C VAL A 55 8.75 -7.72 -3.09
N GLY A 56 8.25 -6.76 -3.85
CA GLY A 56 8.52 -5.35 -3.59
C GLY A 56 7.62 -4.45 -4.41
N GLY A 57 7.65 -3.16 -4.09
CA GLY A 57 6.87 -2.17 -4.80
C GLY A 57 6.57 -0.96 -3.93
N ASP A 58 5.59 -0.20 -4.34
CA ASP A 58 5.16 1.00 -3.61
C ASP A 58 3.97 0.71 -2.70
N ALA A 59 3.38 1.77 -2.16
CA ALA A 59 2.22 1.63 -1.28
C ALA A 59 1.04 0.94 -1.98
N ILE A 60 0.86 1.23 -3.25
CA ILE A 60 -0.24 0.63 -4.02
C ILE A 60 -0.01 -0.87 -4.19
N ASP A 61 1.21 -1.26 -4.58
CA ASP A 61 1.56 -2.66 -4.72
C ASP A 61 1.42 -3.40 -3.39
N PHE A 62 1.85 -2.75 -2.32
CA PHE A 62 1.75 -3.33 -0.97
C PHE A 62 0.29 -3.60 -0.61
N THR A 63 -0.56 -2.60 -0.79
CA THR A 63 -1.97 -2.69 -0.45
C THR A 63 -2.68 -3.72 -1.34
N ALA A 64 -2.39 -3.72 -2.63
CA ALA A 64 -2.98 -4.67 -3.56
C ALA A 64 -2.65 -6.10 -3.16
N ARG A 65 -1.40 -6.36 -2.83
CA ARG A 65 -0.96 -7.70 -2.43
C ARG A 65 -1.52 -8.10 -1.08
N LEU A 66 -1.58 -7.15 -0.16
CA LEU A 66 -2.06 -7.42 1.19
C LEU A 66 -3.53 -7.84 1.21
N PHE A 67 -4.35 -7.21 0.40
CA PHE A 67 -5.78 -7.47 0.36
C PHE A 67 -6.23 -8.33 -0.82
N GLY A 68 -5.31 -8.70 -1.72
CA GLY A 68 -5.63 -9.53 -2.88
C GLY A 68 -6.54 -8.82 -3.87
N ILE A 69 -6.30 -7.55 -4.10
CA ILE A 69 -7.10 -6.72 -4.99
C ILE A 69 -6.20 -6.15 -6.10
N SER A 70 -6.83 -5.55 -7.11
CA SER A 70 -6.08 -4.94 -8.19
C SER A 70 -5.37 -3.67 -7.72
N GLN A 71 -4.39 -3.21 -8.50
CA GLN A 71 -3.68 -1.97 -8.17
C GLN A 71 -4.62 -0.77 -8.19
N TYR A 72 -5.56 -0.74 -9.11
CA TYR A 72 -6.53 0.33 -9.18
C TYR A 72 -7.39 0.37 -7.90
N GLU A 73 -7.87 -0.78 -7.50
CA GLU A 73 -8.66 -0.88 -6.27
C GLU A 73 -7.83 -0.53 -5.04
N ALA A 74 -6.57 -0.92 -5.03
CA ALA A 74 -5.66 -0.57 -3.94
C ALA A 74 -5.45 0.94 -3.86
N ALA A 75 -5.28 1.60 -5.01
CA ALA A 75 -5.12 3.05 -5.05
C ALA A 75 -6.38 3.74 -4.51
N LYS A 76 -7.55 3.27 -4.91
CA LYS A 76 -8.81 3.81 -4.41
C LYS A 76 -8.94 3.62 -2.90
N LYS A 77 -8.57 2.45 -2.43
CA LYS A 77 -8.63 2.14 -1.01
C LYS A 77 -7.72 3.07 -0.21
N LEU A 78 -6.54 3.35 -0.71
CA LEU A 78 -5.61 4.27 -0.04
C LEU A 78 -6.18 5.68 -0.01
N VAL A 79 -6.81 6.12 -1.09
CA VAL A 79 -7.45 7.43 -1.12
C VAL A 79 -8.52 7.52 -0.03
N GLU A 80 -9.33 6.50 0.10
CA GLU A 80 -10.39 6.47 1.10
C GLU A 80 -9.85 6.36 2.53
N ASP A 81 -8.93 5.42 2.74
CA ASP A 81 -8.43 5.13 4.08
C ASP A 81 -7.57 6.25 4.66
N PHE A 82 -6.87 6.97 3.80
CA PHE A 82 -6.02 8.08 4.23
C PHE A 82 -6.67 9.45 4.03
N GLY A 83 -7.88 9.48 3.50
CA GLY A 83 -8.61 10.72 3.27
C GLY A 83 -7.90 11.66 2.30
N LEU A 84 -7.32 11.12 1.24
CA LEU A 84 -6.58 11.92 0.27
C LEU A 84 -7.51 12.75 -0.60
N ASP A 85 -7.10 13.97 -0.88
CA ASP A 85 -7.88 14.86 -1.74
C ASP A 85 -7.52 14.60 -3.20
N ILE A 86 -7.88 13.42 -3.68
CA ILE A 86 -7.59 12.98 -5.05
C ILE A 86 -8.87 12.47 -5.68
N LYS A 87 -9.18 12.96 -6.87
CA LYS A 87 -10.34 12.47 -7.61
C LYS A 87 -10.02 11.10 -8.19
N VAL A 88 -10.86 10.13 -7.88
CA VAL A 88 -10.66 8.76 -8.32
C VAL A 88 -11.60 8.45 -9.48
N GLY A 89 -11.03 8.17 -10.60
CA GLY A 89 -11.77 7.74 -11.79
C GLY A 89 -12.72 8.80 -12.29
N ASN A 90 -13.66 8.39 -13.04
CA ASN A 90 -14.67 9.26 -13.58
C ASN A 90 -16.00 8.81 -13.18
N ARG A 91 -16.13 8.24 -12.74
CA ARG A 91 -17.16 7.66 -12.61
C ARG A 91 -17.84 7.45 -11.68
N SER A 92 -17.46 7.74 -11.87
CA SER A 92 -17.97 7.53 -11.18
C SER A 92 -18.85 7.45 -10.63
N LYS A 93 -19.27 7.92 -10.51
CA LYS A 93 -20.09 7.64 -9.99
C LYS A 93 -20.72 6.67 -9.76
N TYR A 94 -20.53 6.35 -9.82
CA TYR A 94 -20.92 5.19 -9.64
C TYR A 94 -20.96 4.71 -8.84
N GLU A 95 -20.73 4.86 -8.88
CA GLU A 95 -20.68 4.39 -8.25
C GLU A 95 -20.96 4.28 -7.44
N ARG A 96 -21.21 4.51 -7.32
CA ARG A 96 -21.52 4.33 -6.46
C ARG A 96 -21.96 4.10 -5.83
N THR A 97 -22.16 4.16 -5.91
CA THR A 97 -22.57 3.89 -5.23
C THR A 97 -22.79 3.81 -4.68
N PRO A 98 -23.19 4.04 -4.64
CA PRO A 98 -23.57 3.80 -3.90
C PRO A 98 -23.61 3.59 -3.53
#